data_a3902aa85203f74b296e5779e9c8e58e
#
_entry.id   a3902aa85203f74b296e5779e9c8e58e
#
_cell.length_a   1.000
_cell.length_b   1.000
_cell.length_c   1.000
_cell.angle_alpha   90.00
_cell.angle_beta   90.00
_cell.angle_gamma   90.00
#
_symmetry.space_group_name_H-M   'P 1'
#
loop_
_entity.id
_entity.type
_entity.pdbx_description
1 polymer ?
#
loop_
_entity_poly.entity_id
_entity_poly.type
_entity_poly.pdbx_seq_one_letter_code
_entity_poly.pdbx_strand_id
1 'polypeptide(L)'
;MRTLITLSFLLFTLLSFSQKIKVSESDERIAGGKNPALTVSIYEASVDEVRSKWKSQMKDFKSKKIDMSDEIKADNAVITAINDNNSIDISAKIEKVNDTETKLTVAFNLGGAFLSSSINKDKFNEAKRIVNEFAVKTTKDAIAGMRKAEEKKLANLQDEQHDLEKRQEKLASSIEDYNQKIKDYNEKIKEAQDNTAKNKSEQEKKKQEIGVQTKAVEAVVAKEKAVD
;
A
#
# COMPACT_ATOMS: atom_id res chain seq x y z
N MET A 1 9.46 -20.84 25.63
CA MET A 1 9.84 -19.41 25.57
C MET A 1 8.76 -18.67 24.79
N ARG A 2 7.92 -17.90 25.48
CA ARG A 2 6.89 -17.06 24.88
C ARG A 2 7.57 -15.77 24.44
N THR A 3 7.86 -15.64 23.16
CA THR A 3 8.27 -14.36 22.57
C THR A 3 7.06 -13.44 22.53
N LEU A 4 7.02 -12.49 23.43
CA LEU A 4 6.12 -11.34 23.37
C LEU A 4 6.52 -10.53 22.13
N ILE A 5 5.73 -10.65 21.06
CA ILE A 5 5.75 -9.70 19.95
C ILE A 5 5.08 -8.44 20.50
N THR A 6 5.88 -7.49 20.95
CA THR A 6 5.42 -6.12 21.22
C THR A 6 5.06 -5.50 19.87
N LEU A 7 3.79 -5.58 19.51
CA LEU A 7 3.18 -4.81 18.43
C LEU A 7 3.30 -3.33 18.82
N SER A 8 4.34 -2.67 18.29
CA SER A 8 4.48 -1.22 18.39
C SER A 8 3.35 -0.61 17.60
N PHE A 9 2.24 -0.34 18.28
CA PHE A 9 1.13 0.45 17.76
C PHE A 9 1.67 1.87 17.61
N LEU A 10 2.21 2.17 16.42
CA LEU A 10 2.56 3.52 16.02
C LEU A 10 1.24 4.28 15.96
N LEU A 11 0.91 4.93 17.07
CA LEU A 11 -0.24 5.82 17.18
C LEU A 11 0.04 6.99 16.24
N PHE A 12 -0.36 6.83 14.98
CA PHE A 12 -0.43 7.91 14.01
C PHE A 12 -1.49 8.86 14.59
N THR A 13 -1.03 9.85 15.34
CA THR A 13 -1.88 10.97 15.73
C THR A 13 -2.29 11.67 14.45
N LEU A 14 -3.48 11.30 13.96
CA LEU A 14 -4.18 12.03 12.91
C LEU A 14 -4.47 13.43 13.48
N LEU A 15 -3.50 14.32 13.33
CA LEU A 15 -3.75 15.75 13.43
C LEU A 15 -4.69 16.09 12.29
N SER A 16 -5.99 15.96 12.57
CA SER A 16 -7.05 16.45 11.69
C SER A 16 -6.94 17.98 11.65
N PHE A 17 -6.00 18.47 10.87
CA PHE A 17 -6.02 19.87 10.46
C PHE A 17 -7.23 20.03 9.57
N SER A 18 -8.32 20.56 10.13
CA SER A 18 -9.44 21.08 9.33
C SER A 18 -8.90 22.28 8.55
N GLN A 19 -8.27 22.00 7.43
CA GLN A 19 -7.80 23.02 6.50
C GLN A 19 -8.99 23.63 5.81
N LYS A 20 -9.50 24.74 6.39
CA LYS A 20 -10.63 25.44 5.83
C LYS A 20 -10.20 26.16 4.55
N ILE A 21 -10.61 25.61 3.40
CA ILE A 21 -10.39 26.26 2.10
C ILE A 21 -11.08 27.62 2.11
N LYS A 22 -10.29 28.66 1.91
CA LYS A 22 -10.75 30.05 1.91
C LYS A 22 -10.20 30.79 0.71
N VAL A 23 -11.09 31.34 -0.09
CA VAL A 23 -10.72 32.22 -1.20
C VAL A 23 -10.53 33.64 -0.68
N SER A 24 -9.39 34.23 -1.01
CA SER A 24 -9.01 35.60 -0.70
C SER A 24 -8.91 36.45 -1.96
N GLU A 25 -9.12 37.74 -1.87
CA GLU A 25 -8.84 38.72 -2.91
C GLU A 25 -7.50 39.39 -2.61
N SER A 26 -6.66 39.55 -3.62
CA SER A 26 -5.39 40.27 -3.55
C SER A 26 -5.02 40.80 -4.94
N ASP A 27 -4.20 41.86 -4.94
CA ASP A 27 -3.58 42.34 -6.17
C ASP A 27 -2.35 41.48 -6.49
N GLU A 28 -2.43 40.73 -7.58
CA GLU A 28 -1.40 39.76 -7.98
C GLU A 28 -0.76 40.17 -9.32
N ARG A 29 0.47 39.73 -9.54
CA ARG A 29 1.14 39.94 -10.84
C ARG A 29 0.67 38.83 -11.80
N ILE A 30 -0.41 39.11 -12.53
CA ILE A 30 -1.13 38.20 -13.43
C ILE A 30 -1.71 38.97 -14.61
N ALA A 31 -1.93 38.31 -15.76
CA ALA A 31 -2.48 38.90 -16.98
C ALA A 31 -1.71 40.14 -17.46
N GLY A 32 -0.38 40.06 -17.40
CA GLY A 32 0.52 41.12 -17.89
C GLY A 32 0.68 42.34 -17.00
N GLY A 33 0.07 42.38 -15.80
CA GLY A 33 0.12 43.50 -14.90
C GLY A 33 -0.12 43.12 -13.43
N LYS A 34 -0.27 44.12 -12.58
CA LYS A 34 -0.76 43.99 -11.22
C LYS A 34 -2.28 44.15 -11.24
N ASN A 35 -3.01 43.06 -11.09
CA ASN A 35 -4.45 43.03 -11.26
C ASN A 35 -5.14 42.35 -10.05
N PRO A 36 -6.38 42.73 -9.73
CA PRO A 36 -7.20 42.02 -8.75
C PRO A 36 -7.34 40.55 -9.14
N ALA A 37 -7.09 39.65 -8.17
CA ALA A 37 -7.17 38.20 -8.36
C ALA A 37 -7.75 37.51 -7.13
N LEU A 38 -8.34 36.35 -7.34
CA LEU A 38 -8.77 35.43 -6.31
C LEU A 38 -7.67 34.39 -6.07
N THR A 39 -7.25 34.22 -4.82
CA THR A 39 -6.24 33.23 -4.40
C THR A 39 -6.88 32.19 -3.50
N VAL A 40 -6.50 30.91 -3.68
CA VAL A 40 -6.98 29.79 -2.87
C VAL A 40 -5.92 28.69 -2.77
N SER A 41 -5.82 28.07 -1.59
CA SER A 41 -5.03 26.86 -1.40
C SER A 41 -5.86 25.64 -1.73
N ILE A 42 -5.24 24.68 -2.44
CA ILE A 42 -5.76 23.37 -2.80
C ILE A 42 -4.83 22.35 -2.16
N TYR A 43 -5.37 21.44 -1.37
CA TYR A 43 -4.61 20.51 -0.58
C TYR A 43 -4.55 19.13 -1.22
N GLU A 44 -3.44 18.39 -0.97
CA GLU A 44 -3.18 17.02 -1.40
C GLU A 44 -3.21 16.80 -2.92
N ALA A 45 -3.31 17.87 -3.72
CA ALA A 45 -3.29 17.81 -5.17
C ALA A 45 -1.99 18.45 -5.70
N SER A 46 -1.32 17.74 -6.61
CA SER A 46 -0.12 18.24 -7.27
C SER A 46 -0.43 19.39 -8.22
N VAL A 47 0.59 20.20 -8.53
CA VAL A 47 0.48 21.29 -9.54
C VAL A 47 -0.08 20.76 -10.86
N ASP A 48 0.41 19.62 -11.35
CA ASP A 48 -0.03 19.03 -12.62
C ASP A 48 -1.50 18.59 -12.57
N GLU A 49 -1.93 18.00 -11.46
CA GLU A 49 -3.32 17.63 -11.27
C GLU A 49 -4.23 18.85 -11.25
N VAL A 50 -3.88 19.89 -10.50
CA VAL A 50 -4.63 21.15 -10.46
C VAL A 50 -4.70 21.80 -11.83
N ARG A 51 -3.57 21.85 -12.57
CA ARG A 51 -3.51 22.37 -13.95
C ARG A 51 -4.43 21.61 -14.89
N SER A 52 -4.40 20.28 -14.82
CA SER A 52 -5.25 19.42 -15.64
C SER A 52 -6.74 19.64 -15.38
N LYS A 53 -7.13 19.68 -14.09
CA LYS A 53 -8.52 19.93 -13.68
C LYS A 53 -8.97 21.35 -14.01
N TRP A 54 -8.09 22.36 -13.85
CA TRP A 54 -8.39 23.74 -14.23
C TRP A 54 -8.61 23.87 -15.75
N LYS A 55 -7.77 23.21 -16.55
CA LYS A 55 -7.99 23.14 -18.01
C LYS A 55 -9.37 22.55 -18.36
N SER A 56 -9.80 21.50 -17.65
CA SER A 56 -11.14 20.92 -17.85
C SER A 56 -12.24 21.93 -17.50
N GLN A 57 -12.09 22.61 -16.38
CA GLN A 57 -13.02 23.67 -15.96
C GLN A 57 -13.14 24.79 -17.01
N MET A 58 -12.01 25.18 -17.63
CA MET A 58 -12.04 26.20 -18.70
C MET A 58 -12.76 25.72 -19.96
N LYS A 59 -12.68 24.42 -20.27
CA LYS A 59 -13.47 23.82 -21.36
C LYS A 59 -14.98 23.83 -21.04
N ASP A 60 -15.34 23.55 -19.78
CA ASP A 60 -16.74 23.60 -19.34
C ASP A 60 -17.31 25.04 -19.46
N PHE A 61 -16.48 26.06 -19.29
CA PHE A 61 -16.79 27.47 -19.57
C PHE A 61 -16.75 27.85 -21.06
N LYS A 62 -16.65 26.87 -21.95
CA LYS A 62 -16.65 27.04 -23.41
C LYS A 62 -15.57 28.01 -23.93
N SER A 63 -14.43 28.08 -23.24
CA SER A 63 -13.30 28.88 -23.69
C SER A 63 -12.87 28.50 -25.11
N LYS A 64 -12.73 29.49 -25.99
CA LYS A 64 -12.35 29.25 -27.40
C LYS A 64 -10.89 28.81 -27.55
N LYS A 65 -10.01 29.31 -26.68
CA LYS A 65 -8.60 28.98 -26.68
C LYS A 65 -8.11 28.86 -25.23
N ILE A 66 -7.32 27.85 -24.95
CA ILE A 66 -6.69 27.64 -23.64
C ILE A 66 -5.20 27.45 -23.86
N ASP A 67 -4.42 28.41 -23.43
CA ASP A 67 -2.95 28.34 -23.37
C ASP A 67 -2.54 27.82 -22.00
N MET A 68 -1.71 26.75 -21.99
CA MET A 68 -1.26 26.06 -20.77
C MET A 68 0.21 26.37 -20.44
N SER A 69 0.70 27.56 -20.80
CA SER A 69 2.01 28.04 -20.37
C SER A 69 2.09 28.27 -18.85
N ASP A 70 3.15 28.91 -18.34
CA ASP A 70 3.29 29.16 -16.90
C ASP A 70 2.09 29.89 -16.31
N GLU A 71 1.58 30.88 -17.04
CA GLU A 71 0.28 31.49 -16.79
C GLU A 71 -0.74 30.89 -17.75
N ILE A 72 -1.73 30.18 -17.20
CA ILE A 72 -2.83 29.60 -17.98
C ILE A 72 -3.76 30.71 -18.42
N LYS A 73 -4.01 30.82 -19.72
CA LYS A 73 -4.91 31.83 -20.30
C LYS A 73 -6.06 31.11 -21.02
N ALA A 74 -7.25 31.49 -20.66
CA ALA A 74 -8.47 30.96 -21.29
C ALA A 74 -9.25 32.13 -21.89
N ASP A 75 -9.24 32.22 -23.22
CA ASP A 75 -9.82 33.31 -23.96
C ASP A 75 -11.32 33.03 -24.25
N ASN A 76 -12.12 34.08 -24.14
CA ASN A 76 -13.54 34.05 -24.48
C ASN A 76 -14.36 32.97 -23.74
N ALA A 77 -14.08 32.74 -22.48
CA ALA A 77 -14.92 31.91 -21.61
C ALA A 77 -16.32 32.54 -21.43
N VAL A 78 -17.36 31.71 -21.29
CA VAL A 78 -18.73 32.18 -21.02
C VAL A 78 -19.14 31.65 -19.64
N ILE A 79 -19.30 32.56 -18.70
CA ILE A 79 -19.80 32.28 -17.36
C ILE A 79 -20.98 33.23 -17.09
N THR A 80 -22.18 32.74 -17.36
CA THR A 80 -23.39 33.55 -17.31
C THR A 80 -23.60 34.25 -15.95
N ALA A 81 -23.25 33.59 -14.86
CA ALA A 81 -23.32 34.15 -13.51
C ALA A 81 -22.36 35.34 -13.26
N ILE A 82 -21.29 35.47 -14.07
CA ILE A 82 -20.29 36.53 -13.93
C ILE A 82 -20.54 37.67 -14.95
N ASN A 83 -20.84 37.34 -16.21
CA ASN A 83 -20.92 38.37 -17.26
C ASN A 83 -22.04 38.13 -18.25
N ASP A 84 -23.16 37.58 -17.79
CA ASP A 84 -24.31 37.24 -18.61
C ASP A 84 -23.84 36.38 -19.83
N ASN A 85 -24.25 36.79 -21.05
CA ASN A 85 -23.83 36.10 -22.27
C ASN A 85 -22.53 36.66 -22.90
N ASN A 86 -21.89 37.63 -22.25
CA ASN A 86 -20.63 38.18 -22.75
C ASN A 86 -19.47 37.30 -22.38
N SER A 87 -18.51 37.19 -23.27
CA SER A 87 -17.29 36.46 -23.01
C SER A 87 -16.33 37.22 -22.06
N ILE A 88 -15.56 36.47 -21.33
CA ILE A 88 -14.52 36.98 -20.43
C ILE A 88 -13.22 36.22 -20.69
N ASP A 89 -12.07 36.84 -20.36
CA ASP A 89 -10.80 36.17 -20.39
C ASP A 89 -10.37 35.84 -18.95
N ILE A 90 -9.87 34.62 -18.76
CA ILE A 90 -9.46 34.11 -17.45
C ILE A 90 -7.98 33.81 -17.49
N SER A 91 -7.23 34.44 -16.59
CA SER A 91 -5.82 34.13 -16.37
C SER A 91 -5.66 33.42 -15.04
N ALA A 92 -4.84 32.35 -15.00
CA ALA A 92 -4.57 31.60 -13.77
C ALA A 92 -3.10 31.25 -13.63
N LYS A 93 -2.60 31.29 -12.39
CA LYS A 93 -1.30 30.75 -11.98
C LYS A 93 -1.51 29.64 -10.97
N ILE A 94 -0.75 28.57 -11.10
CA ILE A 94 -0.78 27.41 -10.22
C ILE A 94 0.63 27.14 -9.78
N GLU A 95 0.88 27.33 -8.48
CA GLU A 95 2.21 27.31 -7.88
C GLU A 95 2.25 26.32 -6.70
N LYS A 96 3.34 25.56 -6.60
CA LYS A 96 3.58 24.70 -5.44
C LYS A 96 3.92 25.57 -4.23
N VAL A 97 3.19 25.42 -3.13
CA VAL A 97 3.51 26.01 -1.84
C VAL A 97 4.40 25.07 -1.02
N ASN A 98 3.99 23.81 -0.91
CA ASN A 98 4.74 22.73 -0.27
C ASN A 98 4.29 21.37 -0.87
N ASP A 99 4.66 20.25 -0.24
CA ASP A 99 4.36 18.92 -0.77
C ASP A 99 2.86 18.55 -0.73
N THR A 100 2.10 19.20 0.13
CA THR A 100 0.66 18.92 0.32
C THR A 100 -0.23 20.12 -0.04
N GLU A 101 0.34 21.22 -0.54
CA GLU A 101 -0.39 22.45 -0.82
C GLU A 101 0.03 23.07 -2.14
N THR A 102 -0.97 23.32 -2.98
CA THR A 102 -0.85 24.05 -4.26
C THR A 102 -1.72 25.29 -4.21
N LYS A 103 -1.15 26.45 -4.56
CA LYS A 103 -1.87 27.72 -4.64
C LYS A 103 -2.42 27.95 -6.06
N LEU A 104 -3.69 28.24 -6.17
CA LEU A 104 -4.34 28.73 -7.39
C LEU A 104 -4.63 30.23 -7.25
N THR A 105 -4.16 31.01 -8.23
CA THR A 105 -4.44 32.44 -8.36
C THR A 105 -5.19 32.65 -9.68
N VAL A 106 -6.34 33.34 -9.66
CA VAL A 106 -7.20 33.53 -10.82
C VAL A 106 -7.63 34.98 -10.96
N ALA A 107 -7.44 35.55 -12.13
CA ALA A 107 -7.96 36.85 -12.50
C ALA A 107 -9.00 36.73 -13.65
N PHE A 108 -10.09 37.48 -13.54
CA PHE A 108 -11.19 37.50 -14.51
C PHE A 108 -11.23 38.87 -15.18
N ASN A 109 -10.99 38.94 -16.48
CA ASN A 109 -11.06 40.14 -17.27
C ASN A 109 -12.43 40.21 -17.99
N LEU A 110 -13.25 41.20 -17.68
CA LEU A 110 -14.60 41.37 -18.20
C LEU A 110 -14.64 42.14 -19.57
N GLY A 111 -13.52 42.32 -20.23
CA GLY A 111 -13.42 43.07 -21.49
C GLY A 111 -13.02 44.53 -21.29
N GLY A 112 -12.02 44.79 -20.43
CA GLY A 112 -11.51 46.15 -20.18
C GLY A 112 -11.27 46.47 -18.72
N ALA A 113 -11.87 45.69 -17.81
CA ALA A 113 -11.65 45.79 -16.38
C ALA A 113 -11.57 44.42 -15.73
N PHE A 114 -10.67 44.26 -14.78
CA PHE A 114 -10.57 43.03 -13.98
C PHE A 114 -11.63 43.03 -12.87
N LEU A 115 -12.27 41.89 -12.69
CA LEU A 115 -13.30 41.72 -11.66
C LEU A 115 -12.69 41.84 -10.25
N SER A 116 -13.31 42.69 -9.42
CA SER A 116 -12.96 42.88 -8.02
C SER A 116 -14.19 43.09 -7.17
N SER A 117 -14.04 42.94 -5.84
CA SER A 117 -15.14 43.22 -4.90
C SER A 117 -15.61 44.68 -4.91
N SER A 118 -14.71 45.60 -5.32
CA SER A 118 -15.01 47.03 -5.41
C SER A 118 -15.74 47.45 -6.69
N ILE A 119 -15.60 46.68 -7.79
CA ILE A 119 -16.21 47.01 -9.07
C ILE A 119 -17.62 46.41 -9.16
N ASN A 120 -17.81 45.12 -8.86
CA ASN A 120 -19.11 44.46 -8.87
C ASN A 120 -19.13 43.32 -7.85
N LYS A 121 -19.69 43.58 -6.69
CA LYS A 121 -19.71 42.67 -5.56
C LYS A 121 -20.45 41.36 -5.85
N ASP A 122 -21.53 41.38 -6.59
CA ASP A 122 -22.34 40.19 -6.86
C ASP A 122 -21.62 39.25 -7.84
N LYS A 123 -21.13 39.78 -8.95
CA LYS A 123 -20.30 39.03 -9.91
C LYS A 123 -19.02 38.50 -9.27
N PHE A 124 -18.40 39.29 -8.39
CA PHE A 124 -17.23 38.87 -7.62
C PHE A 124 -17.54 37.72 -6.68
N ASN A 125 -18.67 37.73 -5.98
CA ASN A 125 -19.10 36.65 -5.12
C ASN A 125 -19.32 35.36 -5.91
N GLU A 126 -19.86 35.43 -7.12
CA GLU A 126 -20.01 34.29 -8.02
C GLU A 126 -18.65 33.74 -8.47
N ALA A 127 -17.71 34.60 -8.87
CA ALA A 127 -16.37 34.19 -9.21
C ALA A 127 -15.67 33.49 -8.01
N LYS A 128 -15.82 34.08 -6.81
CA LYS A 128 -15.30 33.52 -5.55
C LYS A 128 -15.91 32.14 -5.25
N ARG A 129 -17.22 31.98 -5.46
CA ARG A 129 -17.90 30.68 -5.28
C ARG A 129 -17.33 29.64 -6.24
N ILE A 130 -17.18 29.96 -7.52
CA ILE A 130 -16.63 29.08 -8.54
C ILE A 130 -15.20 28.62 -8.19
N VAL A 131 -14.35 29.55 -7.81
CA VAL A 131 -12.97 29.23 -7.39
C VAL A 131 -12.94 28.40 -6.12
N ASN A 132 -13.83 28.68 -5.17
CA ASN A 132 -13.94 27.87 -3.94
C ASN A 132 -14.45 26.45 -4.24
N GLU A 133 -15.48 26.29 -5.05
CA GLU A 133 -16.01 24.98 -5.44
C GLU A 133 -14.97 24.15 -6.18
N PHE A 134 -14.22 24.76 -7.09
CA PHE A 134 -13.11 24.10 -7.76
C PHE A 134 -12.06 23.61 -6.77
N ALA A 135 -11.62 24.46 -5.84
CA ALA A 135 -10.61 24.11 -4.85
C ALA A 135 -11.10 22.99 -3.91
N VAL A 136 -12.32 23.09 -3.41
CA VAL A 136 -12.94 22.07 -2.54
C VAL A 136 -13.07 20.73 -3.28
N LYS A 137 -13.57 20.75 -4.51
CA LYS A 137 -13.74 19.53 -5.31
C LYS A 137 -12.37 18.88 -5.59
N THR A 138 -11.39 19.67 -6.04
CA THR A 138 -10.05 19.16 -6.37
C THR A 138 -9.37 18.55 -5.15
N THR A 139 -9.44 19.19 -3.98
CA THR A 139 -8.93 18.65 -2.72
C THR A 139 -9.64 17.35 -2.33
N LYS A 140 -10.97 17.32 -2.42
CA LYS A 140 -11.74 16.09 -2.10
C LYS A 140 -11.38 14.92 -3.02
N ASP A 141 -11.23 15.19 -4.31
CA ASP A 141 -10.86 14.17 -5.29
C ASP A 141 -9.47 13.60 -5.02
N ALA A 142 -8.49 14.47 -4.68
CA ALA A 142 -7.14 14.05 -4.32
C ALA A 142 -7.14 13.16 -3.07
N ILE A 143 -7.83 13.59 -2.00
CA ILE A 143 -7.98 12.80 -0.76
C ILE A 143 -8.68 11.47 -1.04
N ALA A 144 -9.71 11.45 -1.87
CA ALA A 144 -10.40 10.21 -2.25
C ALA A 144 -9.48 9.24 -3.02
N GLY A 145 -8.61 9.79 -3.88
CA GLY A 145 -7.58 9.01 -4.56
C GLY A 145 -6.57 8.39 -3.58
N MET A 146 -6.09 9.16 -2.61
CA MET A 146 -5.19 8.67 -1.56
C MET A 146 -5.86 7.57 -0.72
N ARG A 147 -7.10 7.80 -0.28
CA ARG A 147 -7.87 6.79 0.47
C ARG A 147 -7.97 5.48 -0.30
N LYS A 148 -8.34 5.53 -1.59
CA LYS A 148 -8.44 4.34 -2.44
C LYS A 148 -7.11 3.60 -2.57
N ALA A 149 -5.99 4.32 -2.62
CA ALA A 149 -4.67 3.72 -2.66
C ALA A 149 -4.33 3.00 -1.34
N GLU A 150 -4.64 3.59 -0.18
CA GLU A 150 -4.42 2.97 1.11
C GLU A 150 -5.37 1.78 1.38
N GLU A 151 -6.64 1.88 0.97
CA GLU A 151 -7.60 0.75 1.02
C GLU A 151 -7.09 -0.45 0.21
N LYS A 152 -6.49 -0.20 -0.96
CA LYS A 152 -5.88 -1.27 -1.77
C LYS A 152 -4.67 -1.91 -1.09
N LYS A 153 -3.81 -1.10 -0.46
CA LYS A 153 -2.67 -1.64 0.32
C LYS A 153 -3.15 -2.49 1.49
N LEU A 154 -4.17 -2.01 2.21
CA LEU A 154 -4.77 -2.76 3.32
C LEU A 154 -5.30 -4.12 2.85
N ALA A 155 -6.04 -4.16 1.74
CA ALA A 155 -6.55 -5.40 1.18
C ALA A 155 -5.43 -6.39 0.85
N ASN A 156 -4.36 -5.92 0.19
CA ASN A 156 -3.21 -6.77 -0.13
C ASN A 156 -2.54 -7.36 1.14
N LEU A 157 -2.37 -6.54 2.19
CA LEU A 157 -1.79 -7.01 3.46
C LEU A 157 -2.70 -8.04 4.16
N GLN A 158 -4.02 -7.89 4.07
CA GLN A 158 -4.97 -8.87 4.61
C GLN A 158 -4.90 -10.20 3.86
N ASP A 159 -4.76 -10.17 2.53
CA ASP A 159 -4.58 -11.38 1.71
C ASP A 159 -3.26 -12.09 2.04
N GLU A 160 -2.16 -11.33 2.18
CA GLU A 160 -0.85 -11.87 2.60
C GLU A 160 -0.93 -12.52 3.99
N GLN A 161 -1.60 -11.88 4.94
CA GLN A 161 -1.80 -12.43 6.28
C GLN A 161 -2.56 -13.76 6.22
N HIS A 162 -3.65 -13.81 5.45
CA HIS A 162 -4.44 -15.03 5.28
C HIS A 162 -3.62 -16.19 4.68
N ASP A 163 -2.76 -15.90 3.70
CA ASP A 163 -1.87 -16.90 3.11
C ASP A 163 -0.82 -17.41 4.11
N LEU A 164 -0.30 -16.52 4.97
CA LEU A 164 0.61 -16.91 6.05
C LEU A 164 -0.09 -17.80 7.09
N GLU A 165 -1.33 -17.52 7.44
CA GLU A 165 -2.14 -18.33 8.36
C GLU A 165 -2.36 -19.74 7.78
N LYS A 166 -2.77 -19.85 6.53
CA LYS A 166 -2.91 -21.15 5.83
C LYS A 166 -1.59 -21.93 5.79
N ARG A 167 -0.47 -21.23 5.58
CA ARG A 167 0.83 -21.87 5.58
C ARG A 167 1.21 -22.38 6.96
N GLN A 168 0.89 -21.63 8.02
CA GLN A 168 1.11 -22.05 9.40
C GLN A 168 0.31 -23.31 9.73
N GLU A 169 -0.95 -23.40 9.32
CA GLU A 169 -1.79 -24.60 9.51
C GLU A 169 -1.18 -25.84 8.82
N LYS A 170 -0.72 -25.69 7.57
CA LYS A 170 -0.06 -26.77 6.84
C LYS A 170 1.23 -27.24 7.53
N LEU A 171 2.01 -26.29 8.03
CA LEU A 171 3.24 -26.62 8.78
C LEU A 171 2.94 -27.34 10.09
N ALA A 172 1.89 -26.93 10.81
CA ALA A 172 1.45 -27.59 12.04
C ALA A 172 1.02 -29.05 11.75
N SER A 173 0.23 -29.29 10.70
CA SER A 173 -0.15 -30.64 10.27
C SER A 173 1.09 -31.48 9.89
N SER A 174 2.05 -30.89 9.16
CA SER A 174 3.28 -31.59 8.80
C SER A 174 4.12 -31.99 10.01
N ILE A 175 4.16 -31.15 11.04
CA ILE A 175 4.85 -31.45 12.30
C ILE A 175 4.18 -32.64 13.01
N GLU A 176 2.88 -32.70 13.03
CA GLU A 176 2.11 -33.81 13.61
C GLU A 176 2.41 -35.13 12.89
N ASP A 177 2.40 -35.11 11.54
CA ASP A 177 2.73 -36.27 10.71
C ASP A 177 4.18 -36.75 10.97
N TYR A 178 5.13 -35.82 11.10
CA TYR A 178 6.51 -36.18 11.42
C TYR A 178 6.66 -36.75 12.82
N ASN A 179 5.95 -36.24 13.79
CA ASN A 179 5.97 -36.77 15.15
C ASN A 179 5.41 -38.20 15.19
N GLN A 180 4.34 -38.48 14.44
CA GLN A 180 3.81 -39.85 14.32
C GLN A 180 4.84 -40.78 13.69
N LYS A 181 5.49 -40.38 12.60
CA LYS A 181 6.56 -41.18 11.97
C LYS A 181 7.74 -41.44 12.91
N ILE A 182 8.14 -40.45 13.69
CA ILE A 182 9.18 -40.60 14.71
C ILE A 182 8.78 -41.66 15.73
N LYS A 183 7.53 -41.66 16.17
CA LYS A 183 7.02 -42.70 17.09
C LYS A 183 7.12 -44.10 16.48
N ASP A 184 6.63 -44.25 15.24
CA ASP A 184 6.68 -45.53 14.53
C ASP A 184 8.13 -46.03 14.31
N TYR A 185 9.07 -45.12 13.98
CA TYR A 185 10.47 -45.49 13.85
C TYR A 185 11.09 -45.85 15.20
N ASN A 186 10.76 -45.22 16.29
CA ASN A 186 11.24 -45.56 17.63
C ASN A 186 10.76 -46.96 18.05
N GLU A 187 9.54 -47.34 17.72
CA GLU A 187 9.01 -48.70 17.96
C GLU A 187 9.80 -49.76 17.15
N LYS A 188 10.05 -49.48 15.87
CA LYS A 188 10.86 -50.36 15.01
C LYS A 188 12.32 -50.52 15.49
N ILE A 189 12.91 -49.40 15.95
CA ILE A 189 14.24 -49.41 16.53
C ILE A 189 14.28 -50.31 17.77
N LYS A 190 13.32 -50.18 18.66
CA LYS A 190 13.18 -51.02 19.85
C LYS A 190 13.05 -52.50 19.49
N GLU A 191 12.17 -52.83 18.55
CA GLU A 191 12.02 -54.20 18.06
C GLU A 191 13.33 -54.78 17.49
N ALA A 192 14.06 -53.99 16.67
CA ALA A 192 15.32 -54.38 16.12
C ALA A 192 16.40 -54.57 17.21
N GLN A 193 16.40 -53.77 18.26
CA GLN A 193 17.29 -53.92 19.42
C GLN A 193 16.98 -55.21 20.19
N ASP A 194 15.71 -55.53 20.44
CA ASP A 194 15.27 -56.75 21.12
C ASP A 194 15.65 -57.97 20.31
N ASN A 195 15.41 -57.95 18.99
CA ASN A 195 15.82 -59.03 18.09
C ASN A 195 17.36 -59.23 18.04
N THR A 196 18.11 -58.11 18.08
CA THR A 196 19.57 -58.18 18.14
C THR A 196 20.06 -58.83 19.44
N ALA A 197 19.49 -58.48 20.59
CA ALA A 197 19.79 -59.08 21.86
C ALA A 197 19.48 -60.59 21.90
N LYS A 198 18.31 -60.97 21.36
CA LYS A 198 17.86 -62.38 21.22
C LYS A 198 18.84 -63.17 20.34
N ASN A 199 19.15 -62.66 19.15
CA ASN A 199 20.10 -63.27 18.24
C ASN A 199 21.48 -63.48 18.88
N LYS A 200 21.99 -62.49 19.62
CA LYS A 200 23.25 -62.60 20.35
C LYS A 200 23.22 -63.74 21.40
N SER A 201 22.13 -63.89 22.14
CA SER A 201 21.94 -64.97 23.08
C SER A 201 21.92 -66.35 22.38
N GLU A 202 21.25 -66.44 21.25
CA GLU A 202 21.20 -67.67 20.43
C GLU A 202 22.59 -68.01 19.86
N GLN A 203 23.37 -67.04 19.43
CA GLN A 203 24.75 -67.23 18.97
C GLN A 203 25.64 -67.81 20.08
N GLU A 204 25.53 -67.31 21.30
CA GLU A 204 26.33 -67.82 22.43
C GLU A 204 25.95 -69.27 22.78
N LYS A 205 24.65 -69.64 22.76
CA LYS A 205 24.21 -70.99 22.94
C LYS A 205 24.79 -71.91 21.85
N LYS A 206 24.69 -71.47 20.60
CA LYS A 206 25.18 -72.26 19.45
C LYS A 206 26.72 -72.45 19.52
N LYS A 207 27.46 -71.47 19.98
CA LYS A 207 28.87 -71.54 20.19
C LYS A 207 29.23 -72.57 21.25
N GLN A 208 28.49 -72.67 22.35
CA GLN A 208 28.68 -73.71 23.37
C GLN A 208 28.38 -75.12 22.81
N GLU A 209 27.26 -75.27 22.05
CA GLU A 209 26.93 -76.53 21.39
C GLU A 209 28.04 -76.98 20.44
N ILE A 210 28.59 -76.11 19.64
CA ILE A 210 29.72 -76.36 18.76
C ILE A 210 30.89 -76.84 19.55
N GLY A 211 31.23 -76.18 20.68
CA GLY A 211 32.35 -76.57 21.55
C GLY A 211 32.20 -77.98 22.13
N VAL A 212 30.94 -78.34 22.54
CA VAL A 212 30.68 -79.71 23.01
C VAL A 212 30.81 -80.71 21.87
N GLN A 213 30.29 -80.45 20.70
CA GLN A 213 30.35 -81.34 19.54
C GLN A 213 31.76 -81.49 19.00
N THR A 214 32.62 -80.51 19.03
CA THR A 214 34.05 -80.55 18.69
C THR A 214 34.76 -81.56 19.58
N LYS A 215 34.56 -81.46 20.90
CA LYS A 215 35.19 -82.45 21.84
C LYS A 215 34.65 -83.85 21.57
N ALA A 216 33.39 -84.06 21.23
CA ALA A 216 32.85 -85.38 20.91
C ALA A 216 33.51 -85.94 19.64
N VAL A 217 33.70 -85.14 18.60
CA VAL A 217 34.40 -85.51 17.38
C VAL A 217 35.89 -85.90 17.70
N GLU A 218 36.59 -85.10 18.47
CA GLU A 218 37.95 -85.40 18.87
C GLU A 218 38.11 -86.74 19.61
N ALA A 219 37.16 -87.03 20.50
CA ALA A 219 37.07 -88.29 21.20
C ALA A 219 36.84 -89.49 20.29
N VAL A 220 36.04 -89.38 19.26
CA VAL A 220 35.80 -90.42 18.26
C VAL A 220 37.04 -90.62 17.39
N VAL A 221 37.63 -89.54 16.92
CA VAL A 221 38.92 -89.64 16.15
C VAL A 221 40.05 -90.28 16.96
N ALA A 222 40.11 -90.00 18.25
CA ALA A 222 41.11 -90.69 19.11
C ALA A 222 40.85 -92.22 19.25
N LYS A 223 39.58 -92.65 19.28
CA LYS A 223 39.26 -94.07 19.28
C LYS A 223 39.57 -94.75 17.93
N GLU A 224 39.31 -94.07 16.83
CA GLU A 224 39.64 -94.57 15.49
C GLU A 224 41.12 -94.84 15.35
N LYS A 225 41.94 -93.85 15.78
CA LYS A 225 43.43 -94.02 15.79
C LYS A 225 43.99 -95.12 16.74
N ALA A 226 43.17 -95.53 17.68
CA ALA A 226 43.61 -96.56 18.64
C ALA A 226 43.34 -98.01 18.16
N VAL A 227 42.70 -98.19 16.99
CA VAL A 227 42.39 -99.51 16.40
C VAL A 227 43.25 -99.84 15.20
N ASP A 228 44.09 -98.87 14.73
CA ASP A 228 45.13 -99.08 13.72
C ASP A 228 46.43 -99.50 14.42
#